data_d1cdee45a628f567d7ad8b0ad6f7da36
#
_entry.id   d1cdee45a628f567d7ad8b0ad6f7da36
#
_cell.length_a   1.000
_cell.length_b   1.000
_cell.length_c   1.000
_cell.angle_alpha   90.00
_cell.angle_beta   90.00
_cell.angle_gamma   90.00
#
_symmetry.space_group_name_H-M   'P 1'
#
loop_
_entity.id
_entity.type
_entity.pdbx_description
1 polymer ?
#
loop_
_entity_poly.entity_id
_entity_poly.type
_entity_poly.pdbx_seq_one_letter_code
_entity_poly.pdbx_strand_id
1 'polypeptide(L)'
;MKNISLNIDKVAGFVSKETIAAYEPQVKACMETLENGTGKGNDFLGWLHLPSSITAEHLADLKATAQVLRDNCEVVVVAGIGGSYLGARAVIEALSNSFQWLKAKQNGPVIVFAGHNIGEDYLFELTEYLKDKKFGVINISKSGTTTETALAFRLLKKQCEDQLGKEMAKKVIVAVTDAKKGAARVTADKEGYQTFIIPDNVGGRFSVLTPVGLLPIAVAGFDIEKLVEGARTMETICGPATPFAENPAAVYAATRNELYKDGKKIEILVNFNPKLHYMNEWWKQLYGESEGKDGKGIYPSAVDFSTDLHSMGQWIQEGERTIFETVISIENPEHTLQVPSDSENLDGLNFLAGKRVDEVNKMAELGTQLAHVDGGVPNMRLIVPELNEYYLGEIIYFFEKACGISGYLLGVNPFNQPGVEAYKKNMFALLNKPGYEEESKAIQARL
;
A
#
# COMPACT_ATOMS: atom_id res chain seq x y z
N MET A 1 9.92 15.49 -17.58
CA MET A 1 10.01 15.17 -16.15
C MET A 1 10.78 13.85 -16.06
N LYS A 2 11.66 13.64 -15.08
CA LYS A 2 12.38 12.37 -14.91
C LYS A 2 11.42 11.41 -14.19
N ASN A 3 11.23 10.21 -14.69
CA ASN A 3 10.38 9.18 -14.06
C ASN A 3 11.16 8.40 -13.00
N ILE A 4 10.47 7.58 -12.19
CA ILE A 4 11.15 6.63 -11.31
C ILE A 4 12.00 5.67 -12.15
N SER A 5 13.09 5.20 -11.59
CA SER A 5 14.00 4.27 -12.28
C SER A 5 14.53 3.21 -11.34
N LEU A 6 14.77 2.01 -11.87
CA LEU A 6 15.33 0.88 -11.13
C LEU A 6 16.83 0.75 -11.44
N ASN A 7 17.64 0.70 -10.38
CA ASN A 7 19.07 0.37 -10.49
C ASN A 7 19.33 -0.99 -9.82
N ILE A 8 19.93 -1.91 -10.58
CA ILE A 8 20.29 -3.27 -10.14
C ILE A 8 21.81 -3.50 -10.10
N ASP A 9 22.62 -2.45 -10.19
CA ASP A 9 24.08 -2.60 -10.27
C ASP A 9 24.68 -3.33 -9.06
N LYS A 10 24.07 -3.17 -7.87
CA LYS A 10 24.51 -3.86 -6.64
C LYS A 10 23.99 -5.31 -6.52
N VAL A 11 23.30 -5.81 -7.53
CA VAL A 11 22.96 -7.24 -7.69
C VAL A 11 24.02 -7.97 -8.51
N ALA A 12 24.76 -7.24 -9.36
CA ALA A 12 25.69 -7.83 -10.35
C ALA A 12 26.82 -8.72 -9.77
N GLY A 13 27.17 -8.53 -8.49
CA GLY A 13 28.11 -9.41 -7.78
C GLY A 13 27.53 -10.78 -7.38
N PHE A 14 26.22 -10.97 -7.46
CA PHE A 14 25.49 -12.19 -7.08
C PHE A 14 24.88 -12.87 -8.29
N VAL A 15 24.21 -12.10 -9.15
CA VAL A 15 23.60 -12.56 -10.39
C VAL A 15 24.05 -11.65 -11.53
N SER A 16 24.53 -12.24 -12.62
CA SER A 16 25.01 -11.44 -13.76
C SER A 16 23.89 -10.74 -14.52
N LYS A 17 24.19 -9.62 -15.15
CA LYS A 17 23.23 -8.89 -15.99
C LYS A 17 22.73 -9.73 -17.17
N GLU A 18 23.60 -10.59 -17.70
CA GLU A 18 23.27 -11.53 -18.78
C GLU A 18 22.26 -12.57 -18.33
N THR A 19 22.39 -13.08 -17.09
CA THR A 19 21.42 -14.02 -16.48
C THR A 19 20.06 -13.35 -16.33
N ILE A 20 20.01 -12.10 -15.88
CA ILE A 20 18.76 -11.33 -15.77
C ILE A 20 18.18 -11.05 -17.16
N ALA A 21 19.01 -10.67 -18.14
CA ALA A 21 18.56 -10.42 -19.52
C ALA A 21 18.01 -11.69 -20.19
N ALA A 22 18.49 -12.86 -19.83
CA ALA A 22 17.98 -14.15 -20.34
C ALA A 22 16.51 -14.44 -19.94
N TYR A 23 15.93 -13.67 -19.00
CA TYR A 23 14.50 -13.73 -18.67
C TYR A 23 13.60 -13.05 -19.70
N GLU A 24 14.13 -12.23 -20.62
CA GLU A 24 13.34 -11.46 -21.57
C GLU A 24 12.23 -12.27 -22.27
N PRO A 25 12.50 -13.47 -22.84
CA PRO A 25 11.44 -14.26 -23.48
C PRO A 25 10.34 -14.71 -22.51
N GLN A 26 10.71 -15.08 -21.28
CA GLN A 26 9.74 -15.53 -20.26
C GLN A 26 8.90 -14.36 -19.74
N VAL A 27 9.54 -13.21 -19.48
CA VAL A 27 8.84 -11.98 -19.07
C VAL A 27 7.89 -11.51 -20.15
N LYS A 28 8.33 -11.53 -21.41
CA LYS A 28 7.47 -11.19 -22.55
C LYS A 28 6.24 -12.09 -22.61
N ALA A 29 6.38 -13.40 -22.45
CA ALA A 29 5.27 -14.34 -22.40
C ALA A 29 4.33 -14.07 -21.22
N CYS A 30 4.86 -13.71 -20.03
CA CYS A 30 4.04 -13.30 -18.89
C CYS A 30 3.27 -12.00 -19.16
N MET A 31 3.90 -11.02 -19.79
CA MET A 31 3.25 -9.76 -20.18
C MET A 31 2.15 -10.01 -21.21
N GLU A 32 2.41 -10.81 -22.24
CA GLU A 32 1.39 -11.21 -23.21
C GLU A 32 0.21 -11.95 -22.55
N THR A 33 0.50 -12.78 -21.55
CA THR A 33 -0.52 -13.49 -20.75
C THR A 33 -1.39 -12.52 -19.96
N LEU A 34 -0.79 -11.46 -19.36
CA LEU A 34 -1.51 -10.39 -18.68
C LEU A 34 -2.39 -9.60 -19.68
N GLU A 35 -1.81 -9.12 -20.78
CA GLU A 35 -2.50 -8.26 -21.77
C GLU A 35 -3.66 -9.00 -22.45
N ASN A 36 -3.47 -10.29 -22.77
CA ASN A 36 -4.50 -11.09 -23.44
C ASN A 36 -5.50 -11.74 -22.44
N GLY A 37 -5.29 -11.61 -21.13
CA GLY A 37 -6.18 -12.18 -20.12
C GLY A 37 -6.27 -13.70 -20.19
N THR A 38 -5.17 -14.40 -20.54
CA THR A 38 -5.15 -15.86 -20.74
C THR A 38 -4.59 -16.64 -19.54
N GLY A 39 -4.09 -15.94 -18.53
CA GLY A 39 -3.47 -16.53 -17.35
C GLY A 39 -4.43 -16.88 -16.21
N LYS A 40 -3.90 -17.58 -15.21
CA LYS A 40 -4.63 -17.84 -13.97
C LYS A 40 -5.04 -16.53 -13.29
N GLY A 41 -6.30 -16.43 -12.89
CA GLY A 41 -6.85 -15.24 -12.22
C GLY A 41 -7.20 -14.09 -13.16
N ASN A 42 -7.37 -14.35 -14.44
CA ASN A 42 -7.74 -13.36 -15.46
C ASN A 42 -9.06 -12.62 -15.17
N ASP A 43 -9.91 -13.13 -14.30
CA ASP A 43 -11.13 -12.44 -13.83
C ASP A 43 -10.80 -11.18 -13.00
N PHE A 44 -9.53 -10.98 -12.59
CA PHE A 44 -9.08 -9.90 -11.73
C PHE A 44 -8.01 -8.99 -12.37
N LEU A 45 -8.10 -8.76 -13.67
CA LEU A 45 -7.17 -7.90 -14.42
C LEU A 45 -7.66 -6.46 -14.63
N GLY A 46 -8.75 -6.05 -13.97
CA GLY A 46 -9.30 -4.70 -14.12
C GLY A 46 -8.36 -3.57 -13.67
N TRP A 47 -7.31 -3.87 -12.92
CA TRP A 47 -6.28 -2.93 -12.53
C TRP A 47 -5.29 -2.61 -13.67
N LEU A 48 -5.10 -3.52 -14.63
CA LEU A 48 -4.02 -3.48 -15.63
C LEU A 48 -4.06 -2.22 -16.50
N HIS A 49 -5.26 -1.83 -16.95
CA HIS A 49 -5.49 -0.61 -17.73
C HIS A 49 -6.37 0.40 -16.97
N LEU A 50 -6.44 0.26 -15.65
CA LEU A 50 -7.24 1.15 -14.82
C LEU A 50 -6.78 2.61 -14.95
N PRO A 51 -5.47 2.95 -14.86
CA PRO A 51 -5.05 4.35 -14.90
C PRO A 51 -5.49 5.05 -16.17
N SER A 52 -5.33 4.44 -17.34
CA SER A 52 -5.75 5.02 -18.63
C SER A 52 -7.27 5.07 -18.79
N SER A 53 -8.03 4.21 -18.11
CA SER A 53 -9.49 4.15 -18.22
C SER A 53 -10.23 5.12 -17.28
N ILE A 54 -9.56 5.67 -16.26
CA ILE A 54 -10.18 6.65 -15.34
C ILE A 54 -10.48 7.94 -16.10
N THR A 55 -11.74 8.35 -16.10
CA THR A 55 -12.19 9.58 -16.80
C THR A 55 -12.08 10.81 -15.88
N ALA A 56 -11.97 11.99 -16.51
CA ALA A 56 -12.01 13.26 -15.78
C ALA A 56 -13.34 13.47 -15.03
N GLU A 57 -14.45 12.98 -15.58
CA GLU A 57 -15.77 13.02 -14.95
C GLU A 57 -15.80 12.20 -13.66
N HIS A 58 -15.23 10.98 -13.68
CA HIS A 58 -15.13 10.13 -12.48
C HIS A 58 -14.28 10.79 -11.38
N LEU A 59 -13.15 11.41 -11.74
CA LEU A 59 -12.32 12.15 -10.79
C LEU A 59 -13.05 13.37 -10.22
N ALA A 60 -13.81 14.07 -11.07
CA ALA A 60 -14.63 15.22 -10.62
C ALA A 60 -15.72 14.81 -9.63
N ASP A 61 -16.38 13.67 -9.83
CA ASP A 61 -17.41 13.13 -8.91
C ASP A 61 -16.81 12.75 -7.54
N LEU A 62 -15.65 12.10 -7.56
CA LEU A 62 -14.89 11.79 -6.33
C LEU A 62 -14.50 13.07 -5.58
N LYS A 63 -13.99 14.08 -6.28
CA LYS A 63 -13.60 15.38 -5.71
C LYS A 63 -14.81 16.13 -5.15
N ALA A 64 -15.94 16.09 -5.82
CA ALA A 64 -17.18 16.72 -5.34
C ALA A 64 -17.66 16.08 -4.02
N THR A 65 -17.65 14.74 -3.94
CA THR A 65 -17.99 14.02 -2.71
C THR A 65 -16.96 14.28 -1.60
N ALA A 66 -15.67 14.29 -1.95
CA ALA A 66 -14.62 14.63 -0.99
C ALA A 66 -14.81 16.04 -0.42
N GLN A 67 -15.22 17.01 -1.24
CA GLN A 67 -15.47 18.38 -0.80
C GLN A 67 -16.64 18.45 0.20
N VAL A 68 -17.71 17.68 -0.01
CA VAL A 68 -18.81 17.59 0.96
C VAL A 68 -18.31 17.12 2.34
N LEU A 69 -17.46 16.09 2.37
CA LEU A 69 -16.87 15.62 3.63
C LEU A 69 -15.93 16.66 4.25
N ARG A 70 -15.11 17.33 3.45
CA ARG A 70 -14.19 18.38 3.92
C ARG A 70 -14.88 19.59 4.50
N ASP A 71 -16.04 19.97 3.95
CA ASP A 71 -16.81 21.13 4.40
C ASP A 71 -17.62 20.85 5.68
N ASN A 72 -17.96 19.59 5.94
CA ASN A 72 -18.88 19.21 7.01
C ASN A 72 -18.23 18.44 8.17
N CYS A 73 -16.97 18.00 8.03
CA CYS A 73 -16.32 17.14 9.03
C CYS A 73 -15.00 17.74 9.53
N GLU A 74 -14.76 17.60 10.82
CA GLU A 74 -13.44 17.80 11.45
C GLU A 74 -12.57 16.54 11.34
N VAL A 75 -13.24 15.37 11.33
CA VAL A 75 -12.61 14.07 11.24
C VAL A 75 -13.36 13.21 10.21
N VAL A 76 -12.64 12.48 9.38
CA VAL A 76 -13.24 11.45 8.53
C VAL A 76 -12.60 10.10 8.85
N VAL A 77 -13.43 9.14 9.25
CA VAL A 77 -13.02 7.78 9.57
C VAL A 77 -13.14 6.91 8.33
N VAL A 78 -12.04 6.36 7.86
CA VAL A 78 -12.02 5.37 6.78
C VAL A 78 -12.12 3.99 7.42
N ALA A 79 -13.28 3.35 7.26
CA ALA A 79 -13.56 2.01 7.78
C ALA A 79 -13.25 0.96 6.70
N GLY A 80 -12.16 0.23 6.85
CA GLY A 80 -11.70 -0.79 5.89
C GLY A 80 -10.56 -1.62 6.44
N ILE A 81 -10.27 -2.77 5.79
CA ILE A 81 -9.15 -3.64 6.15
C ILE A 81 -8.40 -4.10 4.89
N GLY A 82 -7.13 -4.42 5.02
CA GLY A 82 -6.29 -4.88 3.91
C GLY A 82 -6.26 -3.86 2.78
N GLY A 83 -6.58 -4.29 1.55
CA GLY A 83 -6.60 -3.40 0.38
C GLY A 83 -7.62 -2.26 0.48
N SER A 84 -8.62 -2.38 1.35
CA SER A 84 -9.62 -1.32 1.57
C SER A 84 -9.11 -0.15 2.42
N TYR A 85 -7.88 -0.21 2.94
CA TYR A 85 -7.29 0.92 3.68
C TYR A 85 -5.79 1.13 3.43
N LEU A 86 -5.00 0.07 3.21
CA LEU A 86 -3.53 0.17 3.15
C LEU A 86 -3.05 1.12 2.06
N GLY A 87 -3.60 1.01 0.85
CA GLY A 87 -3.18 1.86 -0.27
C GLY A 87 -3.52 3.34 -0.06
N ALA A 88 -4.73 3.64 0.42
CA ALA A 88 -5.10 5.01 0.77
C ALA A 88 -4.19 5.56 1.88
N ARG A 89 -3.95 4.76 2.92
CA ARG A 89 -3.10 5.15 4.04
C ARG A 89 -1.66 5.40 3.60
N ALA A 90 -1.12 4.55 2.73
CA ALA A 90 0.22 4.71 2.17
C ALA A 90 0.40 6.08 1.51
N VAL A 91 -0.54 6.48 0.66
CA VAL A 91 -0.48 7.79 -0.03
C VAL A 91 -0.70 8.94 0.94
N ILE A 92 -1.71 8.85 1.81
CA ILE A 92 -2.05 9.91 2.76
C ILE A 92 -0.90 10.17 3.73
N GLU A 93 -0.30 9.13 4.32
CA GLU A 93 0.80 9.32 5.27
C GLU A 93 2.09 9.76 4.58
N ALA A 94 2.36 9.28 3.37
CA ALA A 94 3.51 9.72 2.58
C ALA A 94 3.49 11.22 2.28
N LEU A 95 2.32 11.79 2.05
CA LEU A 95 2.15 13.20 1.67
C LEU A 95 1.84 14.12 2.85
N SER A 96 1.32 13.58 3.95
CA SER A 96 0.94 14.37 5.11
C SER A 96 2.15 14.94 5.85
N ASN A 97 1.95 16.08 6.48
CA ASN A 97 2.92 16.56 7.47
C ASN A 97 2.91 15.63 8.69
N SER A 98 4.09 15.13 9.09
CA SER A 98 4.23 14.14 10.17
C SER A 98 3.64 14.58 11.52
N PHE A 99 3.46 15.89 11.74
CA PHE A 99 2.92 16.49 12.96
C PHE A 99 1.57 17.17 12.73
N GLN A 100 0.87 16.86 11.64
CA GLN A 100 -0.41 17.51 11.31
C GLN A 100 -1.44 17.43 12.45
N TRP A 101 -1.48 16.34 13.20
CA TRP A 101 -2.39 16.11 14.34
C TRP A 101 -2.24 17.15 15.45
N LEU A 102 -1.05 17.75 15.59
CA LEU A 102 -0.71 18.73 16.61
C LEU A 102 -0.95 20.17 16.16
N LYS A 103 -1.26 20.39 14.88
CA LYS A 103 -1.51 21.74 14.37
C LYS A 103 -2.86 22.27 14.85
N ALA A 104 -2.87 23.49 15.40
CA ALA A 104 -4.08 24.14 15.88
C ALA A 104 -5.10 24.41 14.75
N LYS A 105 -4.61 24.60 13.52
CA LYS A 105 -5.46 24.82 12.34
C LYS A 105 -5.16 23.73 11.31
N GLN A 106 -6.18 22.97 10.96
CA GLN A 106 -6.13 21.94 9.92
C GLN A 106 -6.59 22.51 8.57
N ASN A 107 -6.03 22.01 7.48
CA ASN A 107 -6.49 22.31 6.12
C ASN A 107 -7.42 21.20 5.62
N GLY A 108 -8.50 20.94 6.35
CA GLY A 108 -9.47 19.88 6.09
C GLY A 108 -9.59 18.91 7.26
N PRO A 109 -10.37 17.83 7.11
CA PRO A 109 -10.58 16.87 8.17
C PRO A 109 -9.32 16.06 8.47
N VAL A 110 -9.16 15.64 9.71
CA VAL A 110 -8.20 14.62 10.10
C VAL A 110 -8.71 13.27 9.59
N ILE A 111 -7.85 12.53 8.89
CA ILE A 111 -8.19 11.19 8.42
C ILE A 111 -7.75 10.16 9.46
N VAL A 112 -8.69 9.34 9.91
CA VAL A 112 -8.49 8.25 10.87
C VAL A 112 -8.90 6.94 10.22
N PHE A 113 -8.23 5.85 10.55
CA PHE A 113 -8.56 4.53 10.01
C PHE A 113 -9.17 3.64 11.11
N ALA A 114 -10.21 2.89 10.76
CA ALA A 114 -10.86 1.93 11.65
C ALA A 114 -11.25 0.66 10.90
N GLY A 115 -11.60 -0.41 11.63
CA GLY A 115 -11.97 -1.68 11.01
C GLY A 115 -10.81 -2.43 10.36
N HIS A 116 -9.58 -2.02 10.62
CA HIS A 116 -8.36 -2.74 10.25
C HIS A 116 -7.84 -3.62 11.38
N ASN A 117 -8.51 -3.60 12.52
CA ASN A 117 -8.34 -4.47 13.68
C ASN A 117 -9.65 -4.55 14.46
N ILE A 118 -9.72 -5.42 15.47
CA ILE A 118 -10.84 -5.56 16.42
C ILE A 118 -10.39 -5.35 17.86
N GLY A 119 -9.35 -4.53 18.05
CA GLY A 119 -8.89 -4.14 19.39
C GLY A 119 -9.94 -3.27 20.09
N GLU A 120 -10.43 -3.73 21.25
CA GLU A 120 -11.50 -3.05 21.99
C GLU A 120 -11.06 -1.67 22.47
N ASP A 121 -9.84 -1.55 23.01
CA ASP A 121 -9.28 -0.28 23.49
C ASP A 121 -9.17 0.74 22.34
N TYR A 122 -8.67 0.33 21.17
CA TYR A 122 -8.57 1.20 20.00
C TYR A 122 -9.94 1.75 19.57
N LEU A 123 -10.94 0.89 19.49
CA LEU A 123 -12.29 1.29 19.10
C LEU A 123 -12.94 2.16 20.18
N PHE A 124 -12.74 1.84 21.45
CA PHE A 124 -13.22 2.65 22.58
C PHE A 124 -12.61 4.06 22.54
N GLU A 125 -11.28 4.17 22.47
CA GLU A 125 -10.56 5.44 22.42
C GLU A 125 -10.97 6.27 21.20
N LEU A 126 -11.18 5.65 20.04
CA LEU A 126 -11.67 6.32 18.85
C LEU A 126 -13.10 6.87 19.07
N THR A 127 -14.01 6.07 19.64
CA THR A 127 -15.38 6.53 19.89
C THR A 127 -15.42 7.65 20.92
N GLU A 128 -14.56 7.61 21.96
CA GLU A 128 -14.41 8.70 22.92
C GLU A 128 -13.88 9.99 22.24
N TYR A 129 -12.85 9.86 21.41
CA TYR A 129 -12.28 11.00 20.67
C TYR A 129 -13.32 11.68 19.75
N LEU A 130 -14.22 10.90 19.18
CA LEU A 130 -15.22 11.39 18.24
C LEU A 130 -16.44 12.05 18.92
N LYS A 131 -16.64 11.91 20.26
CA LYS A 131 -17.83 12.43 20.96
C LYS A 131 -18.13 13.91 20.72
N ASP A 132 -17.08 14.73 20.67
CA ASP A 132 -17.21 16.19 20.51
C ASP A 132 -16.84 16.66 19.10
N LYS A 133 -16.80 15.74 18.10
CA LYS A 133 -16.37 16.04 16.74
C LYS A 133 -17.51 15.93 15.74
N LYS A 134 -17.53 16.82 14.77
CA LYS A 134 -18.26 16.57 13.53
C LYS A 134 -17.46 15.61 12.70
N PHE A 135 -17.90 14.37 12.60
CA PHE A 135 -17.17 13.35 11.85
C PHE A 135 -18.00 12.69 10.76
N GLY A 136 -17.33 12.26 9.71
CA GLY A 136 -17.90 11.46 8.64
C GLY A 136 -17.26 10.08 8.58
N VAL A 137 -17.86 9.18 7.81
CA VAL A 137 -17.35 7.80 7.63
C VAL A 137 -17.32 7.44 6.17
N ILE A 138 -16.18 6.93 5.69
CA ILE A 138 -16.07 6.25 4.41
C ILE A 138 -16.01 4.75 4.70
N ASN A 139 -17.13 4.05 4.49
CA ASN A 139 -17.20 2.60 4.68
C ASN A 139 -16.79 1.87 3.40
N ILE A 140 -15.63 1.22 3.42
CA ILE A 140 -15.03 0.54 2.27
C ILE A 140 -15.09 -0.96 2.49
N SER A 141 -16.09 -1.61 1.90
CA SER A 141 -16.26 -3.06 1.98
C SER A 141 -17.12 -3.55 0.82
N LYS A 142 -16.59 -4.47 0.00
CA LYS A 142 -17.31 -5.04 -1.13
C LYS A 142 -18.57 -5.79 -0.66
N SER A 143 -18.42 -6.71 0.31
CA SER A 143 -19.52 -7.51 0.84
C SER A 143 -20.31 -6.81 1.95
N GLY A 144 -19.68 -5.93 2.72
CA GLY A 144 -20.23 -5.38 3.97
C GLY A 144 -20.29 -6.38 5.12
N THR A 145 -19.71 -7.57 4.98
CA THR A 145 -19.75 -8.64 5.99
C THR A 145 -18.38 -9.03 6.53
N THR A 146 -17.31 -8.35 6.10
CA THR A 146 -15.98 -8.50 6.70
C THR A 146 -16.07 -8.06 8.16
N THR A 147 -15.79 -8.97 9.08
CA THR A 147 -16.11 -8.83 10.50
C THR A 147 -15.55 -7.54 11.10
N GLU A 148 -14.30 -7.26 10.88
CA GLU A 148 -13.57 -6.12 11.41
C GLU A 148 -14.20 -4.80 10.95
N THR A 149 -14.38 -4.65 9.65
CA THR A 149 -14.96 -3.44 9.04
C THR A 149 -16.43 -3.29 9.40
N ALA A 150 -17.22 -4.37 9.38
CA ALA A 150 -18.64 -4.33 9.70
C ALA A 150 -18.89 -3.96 11.18
N LEU A 151 -18.04 -4.46 12.10
CA LEU A 151 -18.12 -4.12 13.52
C LEU A 151 -17.80 -2.64 13.74
N ALA A 152 -16.69 -2.15 13.20
CA ALA A 152 -16.33 -0.73 13.28
C ALA A 152 -17.41 0.18 12.68
N PHE A 153 -17.89 -0.16 11.48
CA PHE A 153 -18.94 0.62 10.81
C PHE A 153 -20.24 0.65 11.61
N ARG A 154 -20.64 -0.46 12.23
CA ARG A 154 -21.84 -0.52 13.07
C ARG A 154 -21.78 0.46 14.24
N LEU A 155 -20.61 0.54 14.92
CA LEU A 155 -20.39 1.47 16.03
C LEU A 155 -20.38 2.92 15.54
N LEU A 156 -19.59 3.21 14.50
CA LEU A 156 -19.42 4.55 13.94
C LEU A 156 -20.71 5.10 13.33
N LYS A 157 -21.47 4.28 12.59
CA LYS A 157 -22.78 4.68 12.03
C LYS A 157 -23.72 5.12 13.14
N LYS A 158 -23.88 4.28 14.18
CA LYS A 158 -24.75 4.60 15.31
C LYS A 158 -24.32 5.89 15.98
N GLN A 159 -23.05 6.06 16.29
CA GLN A 159 -22.54 7.27 16.92
C GLN A 159 -22.74 8.51 16.04
N CYS A 160 -22.48 8.42 14.75
CA CYS A 160 -22.68 9.51 13.79
C CYS A 160 -24.16 9.95 13.75
N GLU A 161 -25.08 8.99 13.68
CA GLU A 161 -26.53 9.27 13.69
C GLU A 161 -26.99 9.87 15.02
N ASP A 162 -26.51 9.39 16.16
CA ASP A 162 -26.84 9.89 17.48
C ASP A 162 -26.34 11.35 17.69
N GLN A 163 -25.15 11.68 17.19
CA GLN A 163 -24.52 12.99 17.38
C GLN A 163 -25.02 14.04 16.37
N LEU A 164 -25.16 13.68 15.10
CA LEU A 164 -25.39 14.62 14.01
C LEU A 164 -26.83 14.56 13.49
N GLY A 165 -27.60 13.56 13.89
CA GLY A 165 -28.93 13.27 13.32
C GLY A 165 -28.83 12.57 11.95
N LYS A 166 -29.91 11.87 11.57
CA LYS A 166 -29.94 11.02 10.36
C LYS A 166 -29.69 11.81 9.07
N GLU A 167 -30.22 13.00 8.93
CA GLU A 167 -30.05 13.79 7.71
C GLU A 167 -28.63 14.26 7.49
N MET A 168 -27.88 14.60 8.55
CA MET A 168 -26.48 14.97 8.44
C MET A 168 -25.64 13.71 8.25
N ALA A 169 -25.91 12.63 9.00
CA ALA A 169 -25.24 11.35 8.83
C ALA A 169 -25.32 10.84 7.38
N LYS A 170 -26.49 10.99 6.75
CA LYS A 170 -26.68 10.65 5.33
C LYS A 170 -25.74 11.42 4.39
N LYS A 171 -25.39 12.66 4.70
CA LYS A 171 -24.47 13.48 3.89
C LYS A 171 -23.01 13.13 4.10
N VAL A 172 -22.64 12.70 5.31
CA VAL A 172 -21.22 12.49 5.70
C VAL A 172 -20.82 11.02 5.83
N ILE A 173 -21.74 10.09 5.57
CA ILE A 173 -21.44 8.66 5.40
C ILE A 173 -21.44 8.33 3.91
N VAL A 174 -20.32 7.79 3.43
CA VAL A 174 -20.14 7.35 2.05
C VAL A 174 -19.82 5.87 2.05
N ALA A 175 -20.41 5.10 1.14
CA ALA A 175 -20.10 3.68 0.99
C ALA A 175 -19.35 3.43 -0.33
N VAL A 176 -18.16 2.85 -0.23
CA VAL A 176 -17.43 2.29 -1.38
C VAL A 176 -17.61 0.77 -1.34
N THR A 177 -18.44 0.26 -2.24
CA THR A 177 -18.96 -1.11 -2.13
C THR A 177 -19.30 -1.75 -3.48
N ASP A 178 -19.88 -2.95 -3.46
CA ASP A 178 -20.38 -3.63 -4.66
C ASP A 178 -21.47 -2.81 -5.38
N ALA A 179 -21.58 -2.98 -6.68
CA ALA A 179 -22.55 -2.26 -7.50
C ALA A 179 -24.01 -2.66 -7.21
N LYS A 180 -24.26 -3.93 -6.81
CA LYS A 180 -25.62 -4.51 -6.81
C LYS A 180 -25.95 -5.30 -5.56
N LYS A 181 -24.98 -5.86 -4.85
CA LYS A 181 -25.21 -6.84 -3.79
C LYS A 181 -24.34 -6.60 -2.55
N GLY A 182 -24.64 -7.33 -1.49
CA GLY A 182 -23.91 -7.27 -0.23
C GLY A 182 -24.54 -6.33 0.79
N ALA A 183 -24.21 -6.58 2.06
CA ALA A 183 -24.82 -5.83 3.18
C ALA A 183 -24.50 -4.32 3.13
N ALA A 184 -23.30 -3.95 2.69
CA ALA A 184 -22.94 -2.53 2.57
C ALA A 184 -23.77 -1.82 1.49
N ARG A 185 -24.00 -2.48 0.31
CA ARG A 185 -24.86 -1.95 -0.74
C ARG A 185 -26.29 -1.76 -0.26
N VAL A 186 -26.88 -2.81 0.32
CA VAL A 186 -28.26 -2.77 0.84
C VAL A 186 -28.42 -1.67 1.91
N THR A 187 -27.43 -1.55 2.80
CA THR A 187 -27.46 -0.48 3.82
C THR A 187 -27.39 0.91 3.18
N ALA A 188 -26.47 1.11 2.23
CA ALA A 188 -26.32 2.40 1.58
C ALA A 188 -27.58 2.83 0.82
N ASP A 189 -28.19 1.90 0.09
CA ASP A 189 -29.42 2.17 -0.67
C ASP A 189 -30.59 2.49 0.27
N LYS A 190 -30.73 1.75 1.39
CA LYS A 190 -31.77 1.96 2.38
C LYS A 190 -31.65 3.31 3.09
N GLU A 191 -30.43 3.66 3.49
CA GLU A 191 -30.17 4.91 4.24
C GLU A 191 -29.96 6.11 3.30
N GLY A 192 -29.77 5.86 1.99
CA GLY A 192 -29.57 6.87 0.96
C GLY A 192 -28.18 7.52 1.00
N TYR A 193 -27.15 6.76 1.35
CA TYR A 193 -25.77 7.22 1.35
C TYR A 193 -25.25 7.41 -0.07
N GLN A 194 -24.33 8.38 -0.26
CA GLN A 194 -23.53 8.45 -1.47
C GLN A 194 -22.71 7.17 -1.63
N THR A 195 -22.61 6.66 -2.86
CA THR A 195 -21.91 5.40 -3.10
C THR A 195 -20.93 5.49 -4.26
N PHE A 196 -19.84 4.73 -4.15
CA PHE A 196 -18.93 4.45 -5.24
C PHE A 196 -18.73 2.94 -5.38
N ILE A 197 -18.42 2.51 -6.59
CA ILE A 197 -18.34 1.09 -6.92
C ILE A 197 -16.90 0.58 -6.77
N ILE A 198 -16.76 -0.56 -6.09
CA ILE A 198 -15.56 -1.38 -6.16
C ILE A 198 -15.70 -2.29 -7.38
N PRO A 199 -14.87 -2.16 -8.42
CA PRO A 199 -14.96 -2.99 -9.62
C PRO A 199 -14.84 -4.47 -9.27
N ASP A 200 -15.67 -5.31 -9.92
CA ASP A 200 -15.69 -6.75 -9.65
C ASP A 200 -14.38 -7.45 -10.03
N ASN A 201 -13.74 -6.94 -11.06
CA ASN A 201 -12.51 -7.46 -11.65
C ASN A 201 -11.22 -6.83 -11.10
N VAL A 202 -11.28 -6.12 -9.95
CA VAL A 202 -10.11 -5.59 -9.25
C VAL A 202 -10.00 -6.20 -7.87
N GLY A 203 -8.89 -6.88 -7.60
CA GLY A 203 -8.57 -7.42 -6.27
C GLY A 203 -8.24 -6.31 -5.26
N GLY A 204 -8.50 -6.56 -3.97
CA GLY A 204 -8.33 -5.54 -2.92
C GLY A 204 -6.95 -4.89 -2.89
N ARG A 205 -5.88 -5.68 -3.00
CA ARG A 205 -4.48 -5.18 -2.98
C ARG A 205 -4.05 -4.43 -4.24
N PHE A 206 -4.85 -4.49 -5.33
CA PHE A 206 -4.68 -3.76 -6.58
C PHE A 206 -5.67 -2.58 -6.73
N SER A 207 -6.34 -2.16 -5.66
CA SER A 207 -7.49 -1.25 -5.74
C SER A 207 -7.18 0.21 -5.38
N VAL A 208 -5.92 0.59 -5.18
CA VAL A 208 -5.55 1.95 -4.75
C VAL A 208 -6.08 3.01 -5.71
N LEU A 209 -6.02 2.76 -7.02
CA LEU A 209 -6.48 3.69 -8.06
C LEU A 209 -7.97 3.58 -8.39
N THR A 210 -8.74 2.78 -7.63
CA THR A 210 -10.20 2.80 -7.64
C THR A 210 -10.74 3.79 -6.62
N PRO A 211 -12.06 4.01 -6.51
CA PRO A 211 -12.64 4.81 -5.42
C PRO A 211 -12.21 4.38 -4.02
N VAL A 212 -11.76 3.13 -3.84
CA VAL A 212 -11.21 2.59 -2.58
C VAL A 212 -10.06 3.45 -2.05
N GLY A 213 -9.11 3.81 -2.90
CA GLY A 213 -7.98 4.67 -2.53
C GLY A 213 -8.23 6.14 -2.86
N LEU A 214 -8.76 6.44 -4.05
CA LEU A 214 -8.87 7.81 -4.55
C LEU A 214 -9.80 8.69 -3.70
N LEU A 215 -10.91 8.16 -3.17
CA LEU A 215 -11.82 8.97 -2.36
C LEU A 215 -11.20 9.41 -1.03
N PRO A 216 -10.64 8.51 -0.19
CA PRO A 216 -9.95 8.92 1.04
C PRO A 216 -8.79 9.89 0.79
N ILE A 217 -8.03 9.68 -0.30
CA ILE A 217 -6.89 10.53 -0.67
C ILE A 217 -7.39 11.95 -1.03
N ALA A 218 -8.48 12.05 -1.80
CA ALA A 218 -9.10 13.34 -2.13
C ALA A 218 -9.66 14.05 -0.89
N VAL A 219 -10.27 13.31 0.05
CA VAL A 219 -10.75 13.85 1.33
C VAL A 219 -9.60 14.38 2.18
N ALA A 220 -8.45 13.72 2.17
CA ALA A 220 -7.23 14.20 2.81
C ALA A 220 -6.69 15.49 2.18
N GLY A 221 -7.12 15.83 0.96
CA GLY A 221 -6.79 17.08 0.26
C GLY A 221 -5.64 16.94 -0.74
N PHE A 222 -5.27 15.73 -1.11
CA PHE A 222 -4.23 15.47 -2.09
C PHE A 222 -4.79 15.39 -3.52
N ASP A 223 -3.94 15.65 -4.50
CA ASP A 223 -4.29 15.73 -5.91
C ASP A 223 -4.37 14.35 -6.56
N ILE A 224 -5.59 13.80 -6.61
CA ILE A 224 -5.83 12.49 -7.24
C ILE A 224 -5.66 12.50 -8.76
N GLU A 225 -5.72 13.66 -9.43
CA GLU A 225 -5.46 13.76 -10.86
C GLU A 225 -3.99 13.53 -11.16
N LYS A 226 -3.09 14.17 -10.38
CA LYS A 226 -1.64 13.92 -10.47
C LYS A 226 -1.26 12.49 -10.11
N LEU A 227 -1.91 11.90 -9.10
CA LEU A 227 -1.68 10.50 -8.75
C LEU A 227 -2.01 9.57 -9.91
N VAL A 228 -3.16 9.76 -10.54
CA VAL A 228 -3.57 8.99 -11.72
C VAL A 228 -2.70 9.26 -12.93
N GLU A 229 -2.24 10.51 -13.13
CA GLU A 229 -1.31 10.87 -14.22
C GLU A 229 0.03 10.13 -14.09
N GLY A 230 0.61 10.07 -12.88
CA GLY A 230 1.81 9.28 -12.61
C GLY A 230 1.62 7.79 -12.91
N ALA A 231 0.49 7.23 -12.48
CA ALA A 231 0.16 5.84 -12.78
C ALA A 231 -0.02 5.58 -14.28
N ARG A 232 -0.63 6.50 -15.05
CA ARG A 232 -0.73 6.42 -16.53
C ARG A 232 0.63 6.44 -17.21
N THR A 233 1.52 7.30 -16.72
CA THR A 233 2.88 7.36 -17.25
C THR A 233 3.58 6.02 -17.03
N MET A 234 3.46 5.44 -15.85
CA MET A 234 4.09 4.16 -15.54
C MET A 234 3.40 2.97 -16.25
N GLU A 235 2.08 3.03 -16.47
CA GLU A 235 1.37 2.07 -17.34
C GLU A 235 1.99 1.99 -18.72
N THR A 236 2.32 3.16 -19.30
CA THR A 236 2.98 3.25 -20.61
C THR A 236 4.42 2.70 -20.54
N ILE A 237 5.20 3.12 -19.55
CA ILE A 237 6.61 2.71 -19.38
C ILE A 237 6.72 1.21 -19.13
N CYS A 238 5.81 0.63 -18.35
CA CYS A 238 5.76 -0.80 -18.06
C CYS A 238 4.92 -1.60 -19.07
N GLY A 239 4.55 -0.98 -20.19
CA GLY A 239 3.75 -1.59 -21.25
C GLY A 239 4.55 -2.58 -22.12
N PRO A 240 3.84 -3.40 -22.92
CA PRO A 240 4.46 -4.45 -23.75
C PRO A 240 5.33 -3.92 -24.90
N ALA A 241 5.17 -2.64 -25.27
CA ALA A 241 5.97 -2.00 -26.33
C ALA A 241 7.36 -1.57 -25.82
N THR A 242 7.57 -1.47 -24.52
CA THR A 242 8.85 -1.05 -23.95
C THR A 242 9.84 -2.21 -23.96
N PRO A 243 11.07 -2.02 -24.49
CA PRO A 243 12.09 -3.05 -24.45
C PRO A 243 12.37 -3.54 -23.01
N PHE A 244 12.70 -4.83 -22.86
CA PHE A 244 12.92 -5.44 -21.54
C PHE A 244 13.86 -4.63 -20.65
N ALA A 245 15.02 -4.23 -21.19
CA ALA A 245 16.04 -3.49 -20.43
C ALA A 245 15.62 -2.08 -19.99
N GLU A 246 14.58 -1.50 -20.62
CA GLU A 246 14.05 -0.18 -20.34
C GLU A 246 12.75 -0.25 -19.49
N ASN A 247 12.20 -1.45 -19.30
CA ASN A 247 10.97 -1.68 -18.54
C ASN A 247 11.31 -2.03 -17.08
N PRO A 248 11.17 -1.10 -16.14
CA PRO A 248 11.61 -1.32 -14.77
C PRO A 248 10.84 -2.45 -14.07
N ALA A 249 9.53 -2.63 -14.37
CA ALA A 249 8.73 -3.71 -13.78
C ALA A 249 9.17 -5.08 -14.29
N ALA A 250 9.54 -5.18 -15.57
CA ALA A 250 10.07 -6.40 -16.17
C ALA A 250 11.41 -6.80 -15.56
N VAL A 251 12.35 -5.83 -15.47
CA VAL A 251 13.68 -6.05 -14.88
C VAL A 251 13.58 -6.41 -13.40
N TYR A 252 12.72 -5.72 -12.63
CA TYR A 252 12.52 -6.02 -11.22
C TYR A 252 11.96 -7.43 -11.02
N ALA A 253 10.92 -7.80 -11.76
CA ALA A 253 10.32 -9.14 -11.67
C ALA A 253 11.33 -10.25 -12.04
N ALA A 254 12.13 -10.07 -13.09
CA ALA A 254 13.19 -11.00 -13.48
C ALA A 254 14.26 -11.14 -12.39
N THR A 255 14.75 -10.02 -11.87
CA THR A 255 15.80 -9.97 -10.84
C THR A 255 15.34 -10.70 -9.56
N ARG A 256 14.12 -10.41 -9.09
CA ARG A 256 13.54 -11.10 -7.92
C ARG A 256 13.46 -12.61 -8.11
N ASN A 257 12.96 -13.05 -9.26
CA ASN A 257 12.81 -14.47 -9.53
C ASN A 257 14.15 -15.20 -9.67
N GLU A 258 15.17 -14.55 -10.21
CA GLU A 258 16.51 -15.15 -10.25
C GLU A 258 17.13 -15.21 -8.86
N LEU A 259 17.05 -14.16 -8.07
CA LEU A 259 17.50 -14.18 -6.67
C LEU A 259 16.76 -15.26 -5.85
N TYR A 260 15.46 -15.48 -6.11
CA TYR A 260 14.70 -16.55 -5.48
C TYR A 260 15.23 -17.93 -5.83
N LYS A 261 15.63 -18.19 -7.09
CA LYS A 261 16.28 -19.42 -7.52
C LYS A 261 17.64 -19.60 -6.86
N ASP A 262 18.40 -18.51 -6.70
CA ASP A 262 19.69 -18.47 -5.98
C ASP A 262 19.56 -18.60 -4.46
N GLY A 263 18.36 -18.92 -3.95
CA GLY A 263 18.14 -19.19 -2.53
C GLY A 263 17.77 -17.97 -1.69
N LYS A 264 17.62 -16.78 -2.27
CA LYS A 264 17.14 -15.59 -1.57
C LYS A 264 15.62 -15.67 -1.44
N LYS A 265 15.13 -16.01 -0.25
CA LYS A 265 13.72 -16.31 0.02
C LYS A 265 12.95 -15.16 0.63
N ILE A 266 13.64 -14.11 1.07
CA ILE A 266 13.06 -12.95 1.75
C ILE A 266 13.51 -11.69 1.02
N GLU A 267 12.55 -10.88 0.59
CA GLU A 267 12.81 -9.52 0.13
C GLU A 267 12.48 -8.53 1.23
N ILE A 268 13.41 -7.62 1.50
CA ILE A 268 13.22 -6.53 2.46
C ILE A 268 13.06 -5.24 1.68
N LEU A 269 11.87 -4.64 1.71
CA LEU A 269 11.67 -3.29 1.19
C LEU A 269 12.16 -2.29 2.23
N VAL A 270 13.09 -1.45 1.81
CA VAL A 270 13.82 -0.51 2.67
C VAL A 270 13.44 0.91 2.30
N ASN A 271 13.20 1.75 3.29
CA ASN A 271 13.16 3.19 3.10
C ASN A 271 14.03 3.92 4.14
N PHE A 272 14.49 5.13 3.78
CA PHE A 272 15.18 6.07 4.67
C PHE A 272 14.32 7.33 4.93
N ASN A 273 13.03 7.24 4.62
CA ASN A 273 12.05 8.28 4.86
C ASN A 273 10.85 7.71 5.61
N PRO A 274 10.64 8.04 6.90
CA PRO A 274 9.60 7.42 7.72
C PRO A 274 8.17 7.64 7.20
N LYS A 275 7.96 8.61 6.30
CA LYS A 275 6.68 8.80 5.60
C LYS A 275 6.29 7.63 4.69
N LEU A 276 7.25 6.77 4.32
CA LEU A 276 7.02 5.60 3.46
C LEU A 276 6.66 4.32 4.23
N HIS A 277 6.52 4.38 5.55
CA HIS A 277 6.16 3.22 6.38
C HIS A 277 4.94 2.48 5.83
N TYR A 278 3.83 3.17 5.56
CA TYR A 278 2.62 2.52 5.03
C TYR A 278 2.71 2.15 3.54
N MET A 279 3.65 2.71 2.79
CA MET A 279 3.99 2.20 1.45
C MET A 279 4.60 0.79 1.56
N ASN A 280 5.47 0.57 2.55
CA ASN A 280 6.02 -0.75 2.87
C ASN A 280 4.91 -1.73 3.30
N GLU A 281 3.95 -1.30 4.12
CA GLU A 281 2.84 -2.14 4.57
C GLU A 281 1.89 -2.54 3.40
N TRP A 282 1.57 -1.60 2.51
CA TRP A 282 0.81 -1.89 1.30
C TRP A 282 1.57 -2.87 0.38
N TRP A 283 2.86 -2.67 0.18
CA TRP A 283 3.71 -3.53 -0.63
C TRP A 283 3.78 -4.96 -0.06
N LYS A 284 3.87 -5.11 1.26
CA LYS A 284 3.82 -6.43 1.91
C LYS A 284 2.53 -7.19 1.59
N GLN A 285 1.38 -6.51 1.63
CA GLN A 285 0.12 -7.13 1.23
C GLN A 285 0.13 -7.49 -0.25
N LEU A 286 0.56 -6.57 -1.11
CA LEU A 286 0.60 -6.79 -2.55
C LEU A 286 1.35 -8.07 -2.90
N TYR A 287 2.58 -8.23 -2.42
CA TYR A 287 3.42 -9.38 -2.74
C TYR A 287 3.07 -10.62 -1.90
N GLY A 288 2.78 -10.49 -0.62
CA GLY A 288 2.47 -11.60 0.26
C GLY A 288 1.23 -12.38 -0.20
N GLU A 289 0.14 -11.69 -0.52
CA GLU A 289 -1.07 -12.32 -1.04
C GLU A 289 -0.95 -12.80 -2.49
N SER A 290 -0.07 -12.19 -3.30
CA SER A 290 0.06 -12.53 -4.71
C SER A 290 0.98 -13.72 -4.95
N GLU A 291 2.08 -13.84 -4.23
CA GLU A 291 3.13 -14.83 -4.50
C GLU A 291 3.16 -16.01 -3.52
N GLY A 292 2.78 -15.83 -2.26
CA GLY A 292 2.84 -16.87 -1.22
C GLY A 292 1.83 -18.00 -1.43
N LYS A 293 2.04 -18.86 -2.43
CA LYS A 293 1.12 -19.93 -2.85
C LYS A 293 1.86 -21.17 -3.31
N ASP A 294 1.20 -22.31 -3.25
CA ASP A 294 1.71 -23.61 -3.75
C ASP A 294 3.11 -23.97 -3.15
N GLY A 295 3.38 -23.55 -1.91
CA GLY A 295 4.68 -23.75 -1.26
C GLY A 295 5.83 -22.92 -1.86
N LYS A 296 5.51 -21.88 -2.63
CA LYS A 296 6.44 -20.96 -3.28
C LYS A 296 6.24 -19.53 -2.80
N GLY A 297 7.12 -18.65 -3.23
CA GLY A 297 7.02 -17.22 -3.05
C GLY A 297 8.14 -16.64 -2.21
N ILE A 298 8.46 -15.38 -2.51
CA ILE A 298 9.42 -14.58 -1.75
C ILE A 298 8.64 -13.96 -0.59
N TYR A 299 9.14 -14.14 0.64
CA TYR A 299 8.51 -13.54 1.82
C TYR A 299 8.78 -12.03 1.83
N PRO A 300 7.74 -11.19 1.77
CA PRO A 300 7.91 -9.74 1.79
C PRO A 300 8.07 -9.24 3.22
N SER A 301 9.24 -8.68 3.53
CA SER A 301 9.52 -7.97 4.77
C SER A 301 9.78 -6.50 4.49
N ALA A 302 9.80 -5.66 5.51
CA ALA A 302 10.12 -4.26 5.34
C ALA A 302 10.81 -3.69 6.58
N VAL A 303 11.60 -2.62 6.38
CA VAL A 303 12.29 -1.88 7.45
C VAL A 303 12.27 -0.39 7.16
N ASP A 304 12.28 0.39 8.23
CA ASP A 304 12.39 1.84 8.21
C ASP A 304 13.78 2.25 8.74
N PHE A 305 14.73 2.50 7.87
CA PHE A 305 16.06 2.97 8.26
C PHE A 305 16.04 4.50 8.49
N SER A 306 16.87 5.03 9.38
CA SER A 306 17.97 4.41 10.18
C SER A 306 17.49 3.67 11.43
N THR A 307 16.22 3.85 11.88
CA THR A 307 15.80 3.27 13.16
C THR A 307 16.00 1.74 13.20
N ASP A 308 15.65 1.03 12.15
CA ASP A 308 15.79 -0.42 12.09
C ASP A 308 17.24 -0.90 11.84
N LEU A 309 18.18 -0.02 11.57
CA LEU A 309 19.61 -0.38 11.65
C LEU A 309 20.01 -0.70 13.10
N HIS A 310 19.32 -0.10 14.08
CA HIS A 310 19.51 -0.36 15.51
C HIS A 310 18.67 -1.54 16.05
N SER A 311 18.00 -2.28 15.18
CA SER A 311 17.22 -3.49 15.49
C SER A 311 17.57 -4.63 14.54
N MET A 312 17.21 -4.50 13.26
CA MET A 312 17.39 -5.53 12.22
C MET A 312 18.75 -5.48 11.53
N GLY A 313 19.50 -4.38 11.66
CA GLY A 313 20.78 -4.18 10.99
C GLY A 313 21.79 -5.30 11.26
N GLN A 314 21.88 -5.78 12.50
CA GLN A 314 22.77 -6.91 12.85
C GLN A 314 22.40 -8.18 12.08
N TRP A 315 21.13 -8.52 12.02
CA TRP A 315 20.67 -9.72 11.34
C TRP A 315 20.87 -9.62 9.81
N ILE A 316 20.59 -8.46 9.24
CA ILE A 316 20.79 -8.21 7.80
C ILE A 316 22.26 -8.33 7.46
N GLN A 317 23.16 -7.77 8.30
CA GLN A 317 24.60 -7.78 8.04
C GLN A 317 25.26 -9.16 8.22
N GLU A 318 24.87 -9.93 9.24
CA GLU A 318 25.59 -11.16 9.62
C GLU A 318 24.70 -12.40 9.78
N GLY A 319 23.35 -12.30 9.57
CA GLY A 319 22.44 -13.43 9.65
C GLY A 319 22.52 -14.35 8.42
N GLU A 320 21.52 -15.19 8.21
CA GLU A 320 21.45 -16.08 7.05
C GLU A 320 21.38 -15.33 5.73
N ARG A 321 22.10 -15.81 4.72
CA ARG A 321 22.17 -15.17 3.39
C ARG A 321 20.96 -15.48 2.50
N THR A 322 19.77 -15.60 3.09
CA THR A 322 18.48 -15.88 2.42
C THR A 322 17.72 -14.62 2.00
N ILE A 323 18.28 -13.45 2.24
CA ILE A 323 17.66 -12.15 2.01
C ILE A 323 18.26 -11.38 0.83
N PHE A 324 17.49 -10.45 0.30
CA PHE A 324 17.93 -9.34 -0.55
C PHE A 324 17.09 -8.09 -0.24
N GLU A 325 17.57 -6.93 -0.64
CA GLU A 325 16.94 -5.65 -0.36
C GLU A 325 16.50 -4.93 -1.63
N THR A 326 15.39 -4.19 -1.51
CA THR A 326 14.98 -3.16 -2.48
C THR A 326 14.79 -1.85 -1.74
N VAL A 327 15.64 -0.86 -2.02
CA VAL A 327 15.64 0.45 -1.36
C VAL A 327 14.83 1.45 -2.17
N ILE A 328 13.79 2.04 -1.58
CA ILE A 328 13.11 3.21 -2.15
C ILE A 328 13.91 4.46 -1.75
N SER A 329 14.54 5.08 -2.72
CA SER A 329 15.43 6.22 -2.54
C SER A 329 14.85 7.50 -3.11
N ILE A 330 14.50 8.46 -2.26
CA ILE A 330 13.97 9.77 -2.68
C ILE A 330 15.15 10.70 -3.00
N GLU A 331 15.26 11.19 -4.24
CA GLU A 331 16.39 12.06 -4.64
C GLU A 331 16.33 13.45 -4.00
N ASN A 332 15.14 14.07 -3.97
CA ASN A 332 14.98 15.42 -3.49
C ASN A 332 13.88 15.49 -2.41
N PRO A 333 14.21 15.81 -1.16
CA PRO A 333 13.21 16.06 -0.14
C PRO A 333 12.53 17.41 -0.36
N GLU A 334 11.28 17.54 0.10
CA GLU A 334 10.48 18.75 -0.01
C GLU A 334 11.09 19.94 0.78
N HIS A 335 11.72 19.66 1.91
CA HIS A 335 12.22 20.68 2.83
C HIS A 335 13.74 20.62 2.96
N THR A 336 14.33 21.76 3.31
CA THR A 336 15.76 21.88 3.57
C THR A 336 15.99 22.22 5.04
N LEU A 337 16.85 21.44 5.69
CA LEU A 337 17.31 21.67 7.05
C LEU A 337 18.83 21.47 7.11
N GLN A 338 19.55 22.45 7.65
CA GLN A 338 21.00 22.40 7.81
C GLN A 338 21.39 22.06 9.23
N VAL A 339 22.49 21.33 9.37
CA VAL A 339 23.10 21.02 10.68
C VAL A 339 23.76 22.28 11.21
N PRO A 340 23.39 22.77 12.41
CA PRO A 340 24.06 23.94 13.02
C PRO A 340 25.47 23.57 13.50
N SER A 341 26.33 24.58 13.67
CA SER A 341 27.59 24.43 14.39
C SER A 341 27.36 24.61 15.89
N ASP A 342 28.05 23.82 16.70
CA ASP A 342 28.07 23.94 18.15
C ASP A 342 29.47 24.40 18.62
N SER A 343 29.53 25.43 19.46
CA SER A 343 30.81 26.00 19.92
C SER A 343 31.63 25.07 20.80
N GLU A 344 30.98 24.17 21.53
CA GLU A 344 31.64 23.19 22.42
C GLU A 344 31.97 21.86 21.72
N ASN A 345 31.21 21.52 20.66
CA ASN A 345 31.37 20.28 19.87
C ASN A 345 31.51 19.02 20.73
N LEU A 346 30.71 18.90 21.80
CA LEU A 346 30.81 17.80 22.75
C LEU A 346 30.34 16.45 22.11
N ASP A 347 29.41 16.53 21.14
CA ASP A 347 28.93 15.40 20.37
C ASP A 347 29.87 15.03 19.19
N GLY A 348 30.88 15.85 18.89
CA GLY A 348 31.81 15.62 17.80
C GLY A 348 31.21 15.85 16.41
N LEU A 349 30.02 16.44 16.26
CA LEU A 349 29.29 16.55 15.00
C LEU A 349 29.59 17.80 14.16
N ASN A 350 30.49 18.68 14.57
CA ASN A 350 30.81 19.87 13.79
C ASN A 350 31.37 19.61 12.39
N PHE A 351 31.84 18.40 12.10
CA PHE A 351 32.20 17.99 10.73
C PHE A 351 31.01 17.93 9.77
N LEU A 352 29.77 17.91 10.30
CA LEU A 352 28.52 17.99 9.56
C LEU A 352 27.98 19.42 9.45
N ALA A 353 28.52 20.37 10.21
CA ALA A 353 28.01 21.74 10.24
C ALA A 353 27.93 22.36 8.83
N GLY A 354 26.78 22.97 8.53
CA GLY A 354 26.47 23.52 7.20
C GLY A 354 26.00 22.52 6.16
N LYS A 355 26.12 21.20 6.39
CA LYS A 355 25.54 20.19 5.51
C LYS A 355 24.04 20.10 5.70
N ARG A 356 23.33 19.72 4.65
CA ARG A 356 21.92 19.39 4.77
C ARG A 356 21.74 18.05 5.51
N VAL A 357 20.71 17.95 6.35
CA VAL A 357 20.36 16.69 7.02
C VAL A 357 20.10 15.58 5.98
N ASP A 358 19.52 15.93 4.83
CA ASP A 358 19.32 14.99 3.71
C ASP A 358 20.63 14.43 3.13
N GLU A 359 21.70 15.24 3.06
CA GLU A 359 23.03 14.75 2.64
C GLU A 359 23.55 13.67 3.60
N VAL A 360 23.36 13.88 4.90
CA VAL A 360 23.75 12.90 5.92
C VAL A 360 22.92 11.61 5.76
N ASN A 361 21.60 11.74 5.56
CA ASN A 361 20.71 10.62 5.36
C ASN A 361 21.06 9.81 4.11
N LYS A 362 21.41 10.48 3.00
CA LYS A 362 21.86 9.81 1.77
C LYS A 362 23.20 9.09 1.91
N MET A 363 24.11 9.65 2.71
CA MET A 363 25.37 8.95 3.02
C MET A 363 25.10 7.72 3.91
N ALA A 364 24.14 7.80 4.83
CA ALA A 364 23.69 6.63 5.60
C ALA A 364 23.07 5.57 4.69
N GLU A 365 22.19 5.95 3.75
CA GLU A 365 21.62 5.03 2.75
C GLU A 365 22.72 4.34 1.94
N LEU A 366 23.62 5.10 1.36
CA LEU A 366 24.70 4.57 0.52
C LEU A 366 25.66 3.69 1.32
N GLY A 367 26.08 4.14 2.52
CA GLY A 367 26.97 3.37 3.40
C GLY A 367 26.35 2.04 3.82
N THR A 368 25.06 2.04 4.15
CA THR A 368 24.31 0.82 4.48
C THR A 368 24.25 -0.14 3.29
N GLN A 369 23.90 0.35 2.10
CA GLN A 369 23.87 -0.48 0.89
C GLN A 369 25.22 -1.12 0.60
N LEU A 370 26.34 -0.37 0.73
CA LEU A 370 27.69 -0.90 0.53
C LEU A 370 28.01 -1.99 1.55
N ALA A 371 27.75 -1.74 2.84
CA ALA A 371 28.01 -2.70 3.91
C ALA A 371 27.20 -4.00 3.73
N HIS A 372 25.93 -3.90 3.38
CA HIS A 372 25.05 -5.06 3.18
C HIS A 372 25.49 -5.87 1.95
N VAL A 373 25.86 -5.21 0.85
CA VAL A 373 26.39 -5.88 -0.36
C VAL A 373 27.71 -6.61 -0.05
N ASP A 374 28.64 -5.96 0.65
CA ASP A 374 29.89 -6.58 1.08
C ASP A 374 29.62 -7.77 2.04
N GLY A 375 28.55 -7.69 2.83
CA GLY A 375 28.05 -8.77 3.68
C GLY A 375 27.30 -9.89 2.96
N GLY A 376 27.14 -9.83 1.65
CA GLY A 376 26.49 -10.87 0.85
C GLY A 376 24.96 -10.70 0.67
N VAL A 377 24.43 -9.49 0.80
CA VAL A 377 23.02 -9.15 0.60
C VAL A 377 22.86 -8.36 -0.71
N PRO A 378 22.29 -8.96 -1.76
CA PRO A 378 21.99 -8.26 -3.02
C PRO A 378 21.08 -7.07 -2.78
N ASN A 379 21.30 -5.96 -3.50
CA ASN A 379 20.59 -4.72 -3.27
C ASN A 379 20.10 -4.11 -4.59
N MET A 380 18.80 -3.88 -4.71
CA MET A 380 18.19 -3.08 -5.77
C MET A 380 17.84 -1.69 -5.22
N ARG A 381 17.79 -0.69 -6.09
CA ARG A 381 17.40 0.67 -5.71
C ARG A 381 16.34 1.21 -6.66
N LEU A 382 15.17 1.51 -6.12
CA LEU A 382 14.12 2.24 -6.80
C LEU A 382 14.34 3.74 -6.54
N ILE A 383 14.77 4.45 -7.55
CA ILE A 383 15.12 5.88 -7.47
C ILE A 383 13.87 6.69 -7.81
N VAL A 384 13.45 7.51 -6.86
CA VAL A 384 12.26 8.36 -6.94
C VAL A 384 12.71 9.82 -6.90
N PRO A 385 12.40 10.66 -7.90
CA PRO A 385 12.87 12.04 -7.95
C PRO A 385 12.42 12.89 -6.76
N GLU A 386 11.15 12.78 -6.38
CA GLU A 386 10.52 13.53 -5.29
C GLU A 386 9.38 12.72 -4.68
N LEU A 387 8.97 13.04 -3.45
CA LEU A 387 7.80 12.45 -2.81
C LEU A 387 6.59 13.36 -3.03
N ASN A 388 5.80 13.06 -4.06
CA ASN A 388 4.55 13.76 -4.39
C ASN A 388 3.54 12.79 -5.00
N GLU A 389 2.33 13.28 -5.30
CA GLU A 389 1.23 12.45 -5.81
C GLU A 389 1.59 11.75 -7.12
N TYR A 390 2.27 12.46 -8.03
CA TYR A 390 2.65 11.91 -9.33
C TYR A 390 3.58 10.69 -9.18
N TYR A 391 4.65 10.82 -8.42
CA TYR A 391 5.60 9.73 -8.21
C TYR A 391 5.05 8.60 -7.37
N LEU A 392 4.13 8.87 -6.43
CA LEU A 392 3.40 7.81 -5.74
C LEU A 392 2.51 7.01 -6.71
N GLY A 393 1.89 7.68 -7.68
CA GLY A 393 1.17 7.02 -8.77
C GLY A 393 2.07 6.10 -9.59
N GLU A 394 3.27 6.56 -9.94
CA GLU A 394 4.27 5.74 -10.63
C GLU A 394 4.70 4.52 -9.80
N ILE A 395 4.98 4.70 -8.50
CA ILE A 395 5.38 3.62 -7.58
C ILE A 395 4.29 2.54 -7.48
N ILE A 396 3.03 2.97 -7.31
CA ILE A 396 1.89 2.05 -7.17
C ILE A 396 1.79 1.18 -8.42
N TYR A 397 1.71 1.77 -9.60
CA TYR A 397 1.55 0.99 -10.82
C TYR A 397 2.78 0.12 -11.14
N PHE A 398 3.99 0.65 -10.90
CA PHE A 398 5.23 -0.12 -11.02
C PHE A 398 5.18 -1.42 -10.22
N PHE A 399 4.84 -1.36 -8.94
CA PHE A 399 4.78 -2.55 -8.11
C PHE A 399 3.63 -3.48 -8.48
N GLU A 400 2.46 -2.95 -8.84
CA GLU A 400 1.33 -3.77 -9.31
C GLU A 400 1.70 -4.56 -10.58
N LYS A 401 2.28 -3.89 -11.59
CA LYS A 401 2.71 -4.53 -12.85
C LYS A 401 3.81 -5.56 -12.61
N ALA A 402 4.82 -5.20 -11.84
CA ALA A 402 5.92 -6.10 -11.48
C ALA A 402 5.43 -7.33 -10.70
N CYS A 403 4.47 -7.15 -9.79
CA CYS A 403 3.85 -8.23 -9.01
C CYS A 403 3.10 -9.23 -9.91
N GLY A 404 2.32 -8.75 -10.88
CA GLY A 404 1.64 -9.60 -11.85
C GLY A 404 2.61 -10.44 -12.68
N ILE A 405 3.67 -9.82 -13.21
CA ILE A 405 4.72 -10.49 -13.98
C ILE A 405 5.45 -11.51 -13.10
N SER A 406 5.87 -11.11 -11.90
CA SER A 406 6.64 -11.95 -10.96
C SER A 406 5.85 -13.18 -10.52
N GLY A 407 4.56 -13.05 -10.22
CA GLY A 407 3.69 -14.18 -9.86
C GLY A 407 3.55 -15.19 -10.99
N TYR A 408 3.43 -14.73 -12.24
CA TYR A 408 3.40 -15.64 -13.39
C TYR A 408 4.76 -16.31 -13.64
N LEU A 409 5.89 -15.63 -13.44
CA LEU A 409 7.22 -16.24 -13.49
C LEU A 409 7.38 -17.33 -12.43
N LEU A 410 6.84 -17.15 -11.22
CA LEU A 410 6.78 -18.17 -10.17
C LEU A 410 5.83 -19.34 -10.51
N GLY A 411 4.93 -19.16 -11.51
CA GLY A 411 3.95 -20.15 -11.93
C GLY A 411 2.73 -20.25 -11.00
N VAL A 412 2.45 -19.23 -10.20
CA VAL A 412 1.29 -19.15 -9.30
C VAL A 412 0.16 -18.29 -9.89
N ASN A 413 -1.02 -18.30 -9.27
CA ASN A 413 -2.08 -17.33 -9.55
C ASN A 413 -1.84 -16.06 -8.72
N PRO A 414 -1.46 -14.90 -9.32
CA PRO A 414 -1.13 -13.71 -8.55
C PRO A 414 -2.35 -12.99 -7.96
N PHE A 415 -3.58 -13.34 -8.36
CA PHE A 415 -4.76 -12.49 -8.14
C PHE A 415 -5.79 -13.08 -7.19
N ASN A 416 -5.65 -14.32 -6.72
CA ASN A 416 -6.47 -14.91 -5.67
C ASN A 416 -5.72 -14.94 -4.31
N GLN A 417 -6.40 -15.34 -3.25
CA GLN A 417 -5.85 -15.46 -1.88
C GLN A 417 -6.56 -16.58 -1.08
N PRO A 418 -6.46 -17.88 -1.51
CA PRO A 418 -7.19 -18.95 -0.87
C PRO A 418 -6.75 -19.21 0.59
N GLY A 419 -5.50 -18.89 0.94
CA GLY A 419 -4.95 -19.16 2.26
C GLY A 419 -5.61 -18.41 3.41
N VAL A 420 -6.26 -17.26 3.13
CA VAL A 420 -6.90 -16.44 4.18
C VAL A 420 -8.30 -16.94 4.57
N GLU A 421 -8.85 -17.95 3.91
CA GLU A 421 -10.19 -18.46 4.22
C GLU A 421 -10.20 -19.35 5.47
N ALA A 422 -9.11 -20.05 5.75
CA ALA A 422 -9.03 -20.97 6.87
C ALA A 422 -9.22 -20.29 8.23
N TYR A 423 -8.54 -19.19 8.49
CA TYR A 423 -8.67 -18.48 9.78
C TYR A 423 -10.07 -17.87 9.97
N LYS A 424 -10.67 -17.36 8.89
CA LYS A 424 -12.04 -16.81 8.93
C LYS A 424 -13.05 -17.88 9.31
N LYS A 425 -12.95 -19.07 8.70
CA LYS A 425 -13.78 -20.21 9.03
C LYS A 425 -13.65 -20.59 10.52
N ASN A 426 -12.42 -20.68 11.02
CA ASN A 426 -12.16 -20.97 12.43
C ASN A 426 -12.74 -19.89 13.36
N MET A 427 -12.55 -18.61 13.04
CA MET A 427 -13.11 -17.50 13.82
C MET A 427 -14.64 -17.57 13.88
N PHE A 428 -15.30 -17.83 12.75
CA PHE A 428 -16.78 -17.96 12.70
C PHE A 428 -17.27 -19.16 13.52
N ALA A 429 -16.56 -20.26 13.47
CA ALA A 429 -16.84 -21.46 14.26
C ALA A 429 -16.70 -21.17 15.77
N LEU A 430 -15.62 -20.52 16.19
CA LEU A 430 -15.37 -20.13 17.59
C LEU A 430 -16.40 -19.13 18.11
N LEU A 431 -16.90 -18.25 17.26
CA LEU A 431 -17.96 -17.28 17.60
C LEU A 431 -19.37 -17.87 17.53
N ASN A 432 -19.52 -19.17 17.27
CA ASN A 432 -20.80 -19.84 17.09
C ASN A 432 -21.71 -19.15 16.07
N LYS A 433 -21.13 -18.70 14.94
CA LYS A 433 -21.89 -18.05 13.88
C LYS A 433 -22.92 -19.01 13.30
N PRO A 434 -24.19 -18.58 13.13
CA PRO A 434 -25.22 -19.41 12.49
C PRO A 434 -24.76 -19.96 11.14
N GLY A 435 -24.94 -21.27 10.93
CA GLY A 435 -24.47 -22.02 9.75
C GLY A 435 -23.06 -22.60 9.86
N TYR A 436 -22.42 -22.52 11.06
CA TYR A 436 -21.10 -23.08 11.37
C TYR A 436 -21.15 -24.07 12.54
N GLU A 437 -22.30 -24.70 12.81
CA GLU A 437 -22.55 -25.55 13.98
C GLU A 437 -21.62 -26.77 14.03
N GLU A 438 -21.38 -27.42 12.88
CA GLU A 438 -20.51 -28.59 12.80
C GLU A 438 -19.03 -28.20 12.97
N GLU A 439 -18.62 -27.09 12.34
CA GLU A 439 -17.27 -26.56 12.54
C GLU A 439 -17.04 -26.12 13.98
N SER A 440 -18.06 -25.54 14.64
CA SER A 440 -17.99 -25.14 16.05
C SER A 440 -17.74 -26.35 16.95
N LYS A 441 -18.48 -27.46 16.77
CA LYS A 441 -18.23 -28.71 17.48
C LYS A 441 -16.83 -29.28 17.24
N ALA A 442 -16.42 -29.29 15.97
CA ALA A 442 -15.10 -29.80 15.60
C ALA A 442 -13.94 -28.99 16.19
N ILE A 443 -14.06 -27.67 16.23
CA ILE A 443 -13.00 -26.81 16.77
C ILE A 443 -12.95 -26.84 18.30
N GLN A 444 -14.11 -26.92 18.98
CA GLN A 444 -14.17 -27.08 20.44
C GLN A 444 -13.50 -28.37 20.92
N ALA A 445 -13.56 -29.44 20.14
CA ALA A 445 -12.86 -30.70 20.46
C ALA A 445 -11.33 -30.61 20.37
N ARG A 446 -10.78 -29.52 19.87
CA ARG A 446 -9.33 -29.26 19.72
C ARG A 446 -8.78 -28.30 20.77
N LEU A 447 -9.64 -27.62 21.54
CA LEU A 447 -9.27 -26.70 22.63
C LEU A 447 -9.23 -27.43 23.95
#